data_0f9c78b4fa850b924b22de49daa2abc2
#
_entry.id   0f9c78b4fa850b924b22de49daa2abc2
#
_cell.length_a   1.000
_cell.length_b   1.000
_cell.length_c   1.000
_cell.angle_alpha   90.00
_cell.angle_beta   90.00
_cell.angle_gamma   90.00
#
_symmetry.space_group_name_H-M   'P 1'
#
loop_
_entity.id
_entity.type
_entity.pdbx_description
1 polymer ?
#
loop_
_entity_poly.entity_id
_entity_poly.type
_entity_poly.pdbx_seq_one_letter_code
_entity_poly.pdbx_strand_id
1 'polypeptide(L)'
;MIPINKPINPNFSSGPCSKRPGYELAKLDITTLGRSHRSNIGKTALQQAIKQTKELLKIPDDYRIAIVPASDTGAMEMMLWSLLGTKPVDVCYWESFGKGWFSDIKNELQISNVNVITADYGQLPDLTTTNPEHDIVFTWNGTTSGVKVPNADWISDQRTGLT
;
A
#
# COMPACT_ATOMS: atom_id res chain seq x y z
N MET A 1 14.20 12.15 18.89
CA MET A 1 15.04 11.40 19.85
C MET A 1 15.88 10.42 19.04
N ILE A 2 17.20 10.42 19.19
CA ILE A 2 18.08 9.47 18.49
C ILE A 2 18.04 8.15 19.28
N PRO A 3 17.78 6.99 18.64
CA PRO A 3 17.80 5.70 19.34
C PRO A 3 19.16 5.43 19.98
N ILE A 4 19.15 5.01 21.24
CA ILE A 4 20.38 4.71 22.00
C ILE A 4 20.96 3.37 21.53
N ASN A 5 20.12 2.41 21.18
CA ASN A 5 20.54 1.11 20.71
C ASN A 5 20.62 1.08 19.18
N LYS A 6 21.75 0.65 18.68
CA LYS A 6 21.93 0.39 17.25
C LYS A 6 21.38 -0.99 16.91
N PRO A 7 20.79 -1.17 15.71
CA PRO A 7 20.37 -2.52 15.29
C PRO A 7 21.58 -3.42 15.10
N ILE A 8 21.40 -4.72 15.40
CA ILE A 8 22.45 -5.74 15.21
C ILE A 8 22.84 -5.85 13.74
N ASN A 9 21.86 -5.73 12.84
CA ASN A 9 22.08 -5.68 11.41
C ASN A 9 21.55 -4.35 10.85
N PRO A 10 22.43 -3.46 10.39
CA PRO A 10 22.06 -2.13 9.88
C PRO A 10 21.66 -2.14 8.38
N ASN A 11 21.56 -3.29 7.73
CA ASN A 11 21.29 -3.41 6.30
C ASN A 11 19.78 -3.30 6.03
N PHE A 12 19.24 -2.09 6.12
CA PHE A 12 17.82 -1.77 5.89
C PHE A 12 17.56 -1.12 4.53
N SER A 13 18.37 -1.41 3.54
CA SER A 13 18.17 -0.82 2.22
C SER A 13 16.85 -1.31 1.59
N SER A 14 16.09 -0.39 1.01
CA SER A 14 14.91 -0.71 0.20
C SER A 14 15.26 -1.22 -1.19
N GLY A 15 16.50 -1.15 -1.60
CA GLY A 15 17.01 -1.65 -2.87
C GLY A 15 17.59 -3.06 -2.74
N PRO A 16 18.84 -3.29 -3.19
CA PRO A 16 19.51 -4.58 -3.08
C PRO A 16 19.76 -4.91 -1.60
N CYS A 17 18.94 -5.77 -1.05
CA CYS A 17 19.07 -6.29 0.30
C CYS A 17 19.63 -7.71 0.28
N SER A 18 20.14 -8.18 1.41
CA SER A 18 20.55 -9.57 1.58
C SER A 18 19.40 -10.51 1.31
N LYS A 19 19.65 -11.53 0.53
CA LYS A 19 18.65 -12.58 0.28
C LYS A 19 18.46 -13.45 1.54
N ARG A 20 17.32 -14.13 1.61
CA ARG A 20 17.03 -15.07 2.68
C ARG A 20 18.12 -16.15 2.80
N PRO A 21 18.37 -16.72 3.97
CA PRO A 21 19.28 -17.86 4.12
C PRO A 21 18.90 -19.01 3.15
N GLY A 22 19.90 -19.61 2.51
CA GLY A 22 19.69 -20.69 1.53
C GLY A 22 19.14 -20.24 0.18
N TYR A 23 19.11 -18.93 -0.12
CA TYR A 23 18.79 -18.45 -1.46
C TYR A 23 19.90 -18.82 -2.45
N GLU A 24 19.49 -19.43 -3.54
CA GLU A 24 20.35 -19.75 -4.69
C GLU A 24 19.61 -19.39 -5.96
N LEU A 25 20.26 -18.66 -6.86
CA LEU A 25 19.67 -18.23 -8.11
C LEU A 25 19.22 -19.43 -8.97
N ALA A 26 19.99 -20.53 -8.92
CA ALA A 26 19.69 -21.76 -9.66
C ALA A 26 18.39 -22.46 -9.19
N LYS A 27 17.86 -22.10 -8.03
CA LYS A 27 16.59 -22.64 -7.51
C LYS A 27 15.35 -21.86 -7.98
N LEU A 28 15.54 -20.78 -8.73
CA LEU A 28 14.41 -20.05 -9.30
C LEU A 28 13.79 -20.86 -10.44
N ASP A 29 12.46 -20.92 -10.45
CA ASP A 29 11.73 -21.49 -11.58
C ASP A 29 11.83 -20.55 -12.79
N ILE A 30 12.52 -21.02 -13.83
CA ILE A 30 12.73 -20.28 -15.07
C ILE A 30 11.82 -20.76 -16.21
N THR A 31 10.89 -21.67 -15.96
CA THR A 31 10.05 -22.31 -17.00
C THR A 31 9.15 -21.32 -17.73
N THR A 32 8.87 -20.17 -17.13
CA THR A 32 8.07 -19.10 -17.73
C THR A 32 8.89 -18.07 -18.49
N LEU A 33 10.22 -18.09 -18.40
CA LEU A 33 11.08 -17.15 -19.13
C LEU A 33 10.92 -17.32 -20.65
N GLY A 34 10.84 -16.21 -21.37
CA GLY A 34 10.62 -16.17 -22.80
C GLY A 34 9.22 -16.61 -23.24
N ARG A 35 8.30 -16.84 -22.31
CA ARG A 35 6.90 -17.18 -22.60
C ARG A 35 5.98 -15.97 -22.44
N SER A 36 4.97 -15.88 -23.28
CA SER A 36 3.94 -14.86 -23.12
C SER A 36 3.15 -15.07 -21.80
N HIS A 37 2.86 -13.97 -21.10
CA HIS A 37 1.93 -14.02 -19.96
C HIS A 37 0.52 -14.53 -20.34
N ARG A 38 0.18 -14.53 -21.65
CA ARG A 38 -1.08 -15.07 -22.20
C ARG A 38 -1.01 -16.56 -22.49
N SER A 39 0.17 -17.18 -22.48
CA SER A 39 0.31 -18.64 -22.60
C SER A 39 -0.31 -19.35 -21.39
N ASN A 40 -0.65 -20.63 -21.56
CA ASN A 40 -1.22 -21.40 -20.45
C ASN A 40 -0.28 -21.44 -19.23
N ILE A 41 1.03 -21.65 -19.45
CA ILE A 41 2.02 -21.66 -18.37
C ILE A 41 2.12 -20.30 -17.69
N GLY A 42 2.11 -19.19 -18.45
CA GLY A 42 2.13 -17.84 -17.89
C GLY A 42 0.88 -17.53 -17.07
N LYS A 43 -0.32 -17.84 -17.60
CA LYS A 43 -1.58 -17.67 -16.88
C LYS A 43 -1.62 -18.50 -15.61
N THR A 44 -1.17 -19.75 -15.65
CA THR A 44 -1.12 -20.63 -14.47
C THR A 44 -0.21 -20.05 -13.38
N ALA A 45 0.97 -19.54 -13.75
CA ALA A 45 1.89 -18.91 -12.79
C ALA A 45 1.28 -17.66 -12.13
N LEU A 46 0.59 -16.79 -12.91
CA LEU A 46 -0.09 -15.62 -12.37
C LEU A 46 -1.27 -16.01 -11.46
N GLN A 47 -2.08 -16.99 -11.87
CA GLN A 47 -3.17 -17.51 -11.03
C GLN A 47 -2.64 -18.08 -9.70
N GLN A 48 -1.51 -18.80 -9.74
CA GLN A 48 -0.88 -19.34 -8.55
C GLN A 48 -0.41 -18.23 -7.61
N ALA A 49 0.18 -17.16 -8.14
CA ALA A 49 0.59 -16.01 -7.34
C ALA A 49 -0.62 -15.35 -6.65
N ILE A 50 -1.72 -15.11 -7.38
CA ILE A 50 -2.97 -14.55 -6.83
C ILE A 50 -3.53 -15.46 -5.73
N LYS A 51 -3.61 -16.77 -6.00
CA LYS A 51 -4.13 -17.76 -5.06
C LYS A 51 -3.32 -17.77 -3.76
N GLN A 52 -2.00 -17.86 -3.87
CA GLN A 52 -1.10 -17.86 -2.70
C GLN A 52 -1.19 -16.57 -1.90
N THR A 53 -1.30 -15.41 -2.58
CA THR A 53 -1.50 -14.12 -1.91
C THR A 53 -2.79 -14.13 -1.09
N LYS A 54 -3.90 -14.62 -1.69
CA LYS A 54 -5.19 -14.73 -1.01
C LYS A 54 -5.12 -15.63 0.22
N GLU A 55 -4.51 -16.79 0.09
CA GLU A 55 -4.36 -17.76 1.18
C GLU A 55 -3.48 -17.24 2.33
N LEU A 56 -2.31 -16.68 1.99
CA LEU A 56 -1.35 -16.18 2.98
C LEU A 56 -1.88 -14.98 3.77
N LEU A 57 -2.56 -14.06 3.10
CA LEU A 57 -3.12 -12.86 3.71
C LEU A 57 -4.53 -13.10 4.27
N LYS A 58 -5.08 -14.32 4.13
CA LYS A 58 -6.45 -14.68 4.58
C LYS A 58 -7.51 -13.72 4.05
N ILE A 59 -7.37 -13.33 2.78
CA ILE A 59 -8.29 -12.39 2.13
C ILE A 59 -9.64 -13.08 1.93
N PRO A 60 -10.78 -12.46 2.33
CA PRO A 60 -12.11 -13.02 2.16
C PRO A 60 -12.43 -13.35 0.69
N ASP A 61 -13.37 -14.28 0.46
CA ASP A 61 -13.64 -14.81 -0.87
C ASP A 61 -14.31 -13.81 -1.82
N ASP A 62 -15.01 -12.85 -1.29
CA ASP A 62 -15.65 -11.75 -2.03
C ASP A 62 -14.68 -10.63 -2.46
N TYR A 63 -13.44 -10.64 -1.94
CA TYR A 63 -12.42 -9.71 -2.37
C TYR A 63 -11.72 -10.16 -3.65
N ARG A 64 -11.41 -9.18 -4.49
CA ARG A 64 -10.65 -9.39 -5.74
C ARG A 64 -9.21 -8.98 -5.54
N ILE A 65 -8.29 -9.76 -6.12
CA ILE A 65 -6.86 -9.47 -6.16
C ILE A 65 -6.47 -9.30 -7.62
N ALA A 66 -5.73 -8.24 -7.91
CA ALA A 66 -5.21 -7.98 -9.24
C ALA A 66 -3.71 -7.69 -9.18
N ILE A 67 -2.97 -8.19 -10.17
CA ILE A 67 -1.60 -7.80 -10.43
C ILE A 67 -1.66 -6.70 -11.49
N VAL A 68 -1.19 -5.52 -11.14
CA VAL A 68 -1.19 -4.34 -12.01
C VAL A 68 0.22 -3.94 -12.39
N PRO A 69 0.43 -3.28 -13.55
CA PRO A 69 1.73 -2.80 -13.97
C PRO A 69 2.18 -1.57 -13.17
N ALA A 70 3.42 -1.19 -13.35
CA ALA A 70 4.15 -0.08 -12.76
C ALA A 70 4.64 -0.37 -11.34
N SER A 71 4.34 0.48 -10.37
CA SER A 71 4.85 0.42 -9.00
C SER A 71 3.69 0.43 -8.00
N ASP A 72 4.00 0.45 -6.70
CA ASP A 72 3.01 0.65 -5.64
C ASP A 72 2.20 1.94 -5.88
N THR A 73 2.88 3.01 -6.30
CA THR A 73 2.22 4.27 -6.68
C THR A 73 1.26 4.06 -7.85
N GLY A 74 1.63 3.30 -8.88
CA GLY A 74 0.72 3.01 -10.00
C GLY A 74 -0.53 2.23 -9.56
N ALA A 75 -0.41 1.31 -8.62
CA ALA A 75 -1.54 0.59 -8.03
C ALA A 75 -2.42 1.54 -7.19
N MET A 76 -1.79 2.40 -6.39
CA MET A 76 -2.49 3.40 -5.57
C MET A 76 -3.24 4.40 -6.44
N GLU A 77 -2.61 4.98 -7.44
CA GLU A 77 -3.24 5.91 -8.39
C GLU A 77 -4.42 5.26 -9.11
N MET A 78 -4.27 4.03 -9.62
CA MET A 78 -5.37 3.29 -10.24
C MET A 78 -6.59 3.21 -9.31
N MET A 79 -6.35 2.96 -8.02
CA MET A 79 -7.40 2.91 -7.01
C MET A 79 -8.03 4.29 -6.80
N LEU A 80 -7.22 5.35 -6.65
CA LEU A 80 -7.70 6.72 -6.47
C LEU A 80 -8.61 7.16 -7.64
N TRP A 81 -8.15 6.95 -8.89
CA TRP A 81 -8.91 7.30 -10.10
C TRP A 81 -10.19 6.48 -10.29
N SER A 82 -10.23 5.25 -9.76
CA SER A 82 -11.38 4.36 -9.96
C SER A 82 -12.42 4.45 -8.86
N LEU A 83 -12.05 4.82 -7.64
CA LEU A 83 -12.92 4.66 -6.48
C LEU A 83 -13.32 5.99 -5.82
N LEU A 84 -12.49 7.05 -5.92
CA LEU A 84 -12.78 8.31 -5.28
C LEU A 84 -13.72 9.20 -6.11
N GLY A 85 -14.33 10.18 -5.44
CA GLY A 85 -15.14 11.24 -6.05
C GLY A 85 -16.64 11.13 -5.78
N THR A 86 -17.13 10.03 -5.25
CA THR A 86 -18.54 9.87 -4.87
C THR A 86 -18.82 10.46 -3.48
N LYS A 87 -17.84 10.36 -2.59
CA LYS A 87 -17.91 10.85 -1.20
C LYS A 87 -16.80 11.87 -0.94
N PRO A 88 -16.92 12.67 0.15
CA PRO A 88 -15.79 13.43 0.66
C PRO A 88 -14.63 12.49 1.01
N VAL A 89 -13.40 13.01 0.99
CA VAL A 89 -12.21 12.21 1.22
C VAL A 89 -11.40 12.76 2.39
N ASP A 90 -11.14 11.92 3.39
CA ASP A 90 -10.14 12.19 4.43
C ASP A 90 -8.79 11.67 3.94
N VAL A 91 -7.82 12.55 3.72
CA VAL A 91 -6.46 12.16 3.33
C VAL A 91 -5.53 12.34 4.52
N CYS A 92 -5.03 11.21 5.02
CA CYS A 92 -4.12 11.18 6.15
C CYS A 92 -2.69 10.95 5.65
N TYR A 93 -1.78 11.91 5.87
CA TYR A 93 -0.39 11.72 5.49
C TYR A 93 0.59 12.36 6.49
N TRP A 94 1.78 11.77 6.60
CA TRP A 94 2.87 12.21 7.47
C TRP A 94 4.25 11.95 6.85
N GLU A 95 4.29 11.76 5.52
CA GLU A 95 5.51 11.52 4.77
C GLU A 95 5.30 11.85 3.28
N SER A 96 6.34 11.72 2.47
CA SER A 96 6.36 12.25 1.12
C SER A 96 5.44 11.53 0.12
N PHE A 97 5.27 10.19 0.24
CA PHE A 97 4.39 9.46 -0.67
C PHE A 97 2.92 9.78 -0.42
N GLY A 98 2.48 9.74 0.84
CA GLY A 98 1.12 10.14 1.19
C GLY A 98 0.81 11.58 0.78
N LYS A 99 1.80 12.49 0.92
CA LYS A 99 1.66 13.86 0.43
C LYS A 99 1.55 13.93 -1.10
N GLY A 100 2.26 13.07 -1.83
CA GLY A 100 2.15 12.95 -3.29
C GLY A 100 0.73 12.57 -3.69
N TRP A 101 0.17 11.52 -3.12
CA TRP A 101 -1.20 11.09 -3.40
C TRP A 101 -2.25 12.12 -3.01
N PHE A 102 -2.04 12.86 -1.91
CA PHE A 102 -2.88 14.03 -1.62
C PHE A 102 -2.83 15.05 -2.75
N SER A 103 -1.63 15.33 -3.28
CA SER A 103 -1.46 16.24 -4.42
C SER A 103 -2.24 15.77 -5.65
N ASP A 104 -2.19 14.47 -5.95
CA ASP A 104 -2.91 13.87 -7.08
C ASP A 104 -4.44 13.98 -6.91
N ILE A 105 -4.94 13.68 -5.71
CA ILE A 105 -6.36 13.82 -5.37
C ILE A 105 -6.82 15.26 -5.56
N LYS A 106 -6.00 16.22 -5.12
CA LYS A 106 -6.39 17.64 -5.12
C LYS A 106 -6.23 18.30 -6.48
N ASN A 107 -5.11 18.04 -7.17
CA ASN A 107 -4.70 18.78 -8.36
C ASN A 107 -5.07 18.04 -9.66
N GLU A 108 -4.92 16.71 -9.69
CA GLU A 108 -5.17 15.91 -10.89
C GLU A 108 -6.64 15.42 -10.94
N LEU A 109 -7.12 14.78 -9.87
CA LEU A 109 -8.51 14.38 -9.75
C LEU A 109 -9.47 15.56 -9.48
N GLN A 110 -8.94 16.69 -9.01
CA GLN A 110 -9.68 17.91 -8.71
C GLN A 110 -10.86 17.69 -7.75
N ILE A 111 -10.71 16.75 -6.81
CA ILE A 111 -11.73 16.52 -5.80
C ILE A 111 -11.78 17.72 -4.85
N SER A 112 -12.91 18.40 -4.80
CA SER A 112 -13.08 19.63 -4.02
C SER A 112 -13.27 19.36 -2.52
N ASN A 113 -13.97 18.30 -2.17
CA ASN A 113 -14.32 17.98 -0.78
C ASN A 113 -13.29 17.02 -0.17
N VAL A 114 -12.12 17.57 0.16
CA VAL A 114 -11.00 16.86 0.76
C VAL A 114 -10.67 17.47 2.11
N ASN A 115 -10.72 16.64 3.15
CA ASN A 115 -10.24 16.96 4.48
C ASN A 115 -8.83 16.40 4.65
N VAL A 116 -7.91 17.21 5.15
CA VAL A 116 -6.49 16.87 5.30
C VAL A 116 -6.17 16.67 6.77
N ILE A 117 -5.69 15.46 7.09
CA ILE A 117 -5.27 15.08 8.43
C ILE A 117 -3.77 14.77 8.36
N THR A 118 -2.94 15.69 8.87
CA THR A 118 -1.50 15.61 8.73
C THR A 118 -0.76 15.93 10.02
N ALA A 119 0.47 15.48 10.12
CA ALA A 119 1.39 15.81 11.19
C ALA A 119 2.78 16.14 10.61
N ASP A 120 3.65 16.65 11.45
CA ASP A 120 5.05 16.88 11.09
C ASP A 120 5.72 15.57 10.68
N TYR A 121 6.73 15.68 9.83
CA TYR A 121 7.49 14.51 9.37
C TYR A 121 8.03 13.69 10.54
N GLY A 122 7.74 12.41 10.54
CA GLY A 122 8.10 11.50 11.63
C GLY A 122 7.12 11.45 12.80
N GLN A 123 5.97 12.12 12.69
CA GLN A 123 4.88 12.06 13.67
C GLN A 123 3.64 11.46 13.01
N LEU A 124 2.86 10.68 13.78
CA LEU A 124 1.57 10.18 13.32
C LEU A 124 0.49 11.22 13.65
N PRO A 125 -0.37 11.62 12.68
CA PRO A 125 -1.52 12.46 12.98
C PRO A 125 -2.57 11.72 13.80
N ASP A 126 -3.50 12.45 14.37
CA ASP A 126 -4.64 11.87 15.08
C ASP A 126 -5.66 11.30 14.08
N LEU A 127 -5.56 10.00 13.80
CA LEU A 127 -6.42 9.30 12.85
C LEU A 127 -7.86 9.13 13.36
N THR A 128 -8.09 9.31 14.66
CA THR A 128 -9.45 9.20 15.25
C THR A 128 -10.36 10.35 14.83
N THR A 129 -9.79 11.41 14.24
CA THR A 129 -10.53 12.57 13.72
C THR A 129 -11.16 12.31 12.33
N THR A 130 -10.92 11.14 11.74
CA THR A 130 -11.54 10.77 10.44
C THR A 130 -13.04 10.60 10.54
N ASN A 131 -13.77 11.02 9.49
CA ASN A 131 -15.21 10.86 9.43
C ASN A 131 -15.59 9.49 8.85
N PRO A 132 -16.43 8.68 9.53
CA PRO A 132 -16.83 7.37 9.02
C PRO A 132 -17.69 7.41 7.75
N GLU A 133 -18.22 8.56 7.37
CA GLU A 133 -18.98 8.72 6.11
C GLU A 133 -18.08 9.10 4.91
N HIS A 134 -16.85 9.55 5.16
CA HIS A 134 -15.88 9.90 4.13
C HIS A 134 -15.10 8.66 3.66
N ASP A 135 -14.61 8.68 2.43
CA ASP A 135 -13.56 7.76 2.01
C ASP A 135 -12.24 8.16 2.70
N ILE A 136 -11.44 7.18 3.10
CA ILE A 136 -10.14 7.46 3.73
C ILE A 136 -9.01 6.98 2.83
N VAL A 137 -7.99 7.83 2.67
CA VAL A 137 -6.72 7.51 2.03
C VAL A 137 -5.59 7.70 3.03
N PHE A 138 -4.84 6.64 3.30
CA PHE A 138 -3.69 6.69 4.21
C PHE A 138 -2.66 5.61 3.88
N THR A 139 -1.46 5.72 4.43
CA THR A 139 -0.43 4.66 4.39
C THR A 139 -0.39 3.92 5.72
N TRP A 140 -0.37 2.59 5.69
CA TRP A 140 -0.18 1.82 6.92
C TRP A 140 1.20 2.03 7.52
N ASN A 141 2.19 2.20 6.69
CA ASN A 141 3.58 2.45 7.06
C ASN A 141 4.19 3.50 6.17
N GLY A 142 4.50 4.64 6.72
CA GLY A 142 5.10 5.76 5.98
C GLY A 142 6.53 5.44 5.56
N THR A 143 6.73 5.13 4.29
CA THR A 143 7.98 4.62 3.72
C THR A 143 9.19 5.50 4.04
N THR A 144 9.07 6.81 3.88
CA THR A 144 10.20 7.73 4.06
C THR A 144 10.42 8.14 5.52
N SER A 145 9.38 8.12 6.35
CA SER A 145 9.45 8.49 7.77
C SER A 145 9.65 7.29 8.70
N GLY A 146 9.30 6.09 8.26
CA GLY A 146 9.29 4.90 9.09
C GLY A 146 8.18 4.87 10.15
N VAL A 147 7.28 5.84 10.15
CA VAL A 147 6.16 5.89 11.11
C VAL A 147 5.03 4.99 10.64
N LYS A 148 4.65 4.06 11.50
CA LYS A 148 3.62 3.05 11.23
C LYS A 148 2.35 3.34 12.03
N VAL A 149 1.19 3.09 11.43
CA VAL A 149 -0.09 3.02 12.14
C VAL A 149 -0.04 1.86 13.14
N PRO A 150 -0.35 2.07 14.43
CA PRO A 150 -0.16 1.05 15.46
C PRO A 150 -1.16 -0.13 15.32
N ASN A 151 -2.41 0.17 14.99
CA ASN A 151 -3.50 -0.81 14.85
C ASN A 151 -4.65 -0.20 14.01
N ALA A 152 -5.72 -0.95 13.83
CA ALA A 152 -6.90 -0.54 13.08
C ALA A 152 -8.06 -0.05 13.99
N ASP A 153 -7.85 0.10 15.29
CA ASP A 153 -8.92 0.40 16.27
C ASP A 153 -9.60 1.75 16.02
N TRP A 154 -8.92 2.65 15.31
CA TRP A 154 -9.46 3.95 14.92
C TRP A 154 -10.41 3.87 13.71
N ILE A 155 -10.44 2.76 12.99
CA ILE A 155 -11.33 2.54 11.84
C ILE A 155 -12.66 2.01 12.37
N SER A 156 -13.71 2.82 12.27
CA SER A 156 -15.04 2.45 12.76
C SER A 156 -15.66 1.32 11.94
N ASP A 157 -16.21 0.31 12.61
CA ASP A 157 -17.01 -0.76 11.98
C ASP A 157 -18.32 -0.24 11.35
N GLN A 158 -18.75 0.98 11.72
CA GLN A 158 -19.94 1.64 11.19
C GLN A 158 -19.64 2.50 9.96
N ARG A 159 -18.44 2.39 9.39
CA ARG A 159 -18.06 3.17 8.22
C ARG A 159 -18.95 2.86 7.03
N THR A 160 -19.29 3.91 6.30
CA THR A 160 -19.93 3.84 4.99
C THR A 160 -18.99 4.28 3.87
N GLY A 161 -17.89 4.96 4.21
CA GLY A 161 -16.80 5.31 3.29
C GLY A 161 -15.82 4.16 3.07
N LEU A 162 -15.10 4.20 1.97
CA LEU A 162 -14.00 3.29 1.65
C LEU A 162 -12.78 3.52 2.58
N THR A 163 -11.97 2.50 2.75
CA THR A 163 -10.71 2.56 3.51
C THR A 163 -9.64 1.80 2.78
#